data_c88df6b3b5cac60524dc3534818a47a9
#
_entry.id   c88df6b3b5cac60524dc3534818a47a9
#
_cell.length_a   1.000
_cell.length_b   1.000
_cell.length_c   1.000
_cell.angle_alpha   90.00
_cell.angle_beta   90.00
_cell.angle_gamma   90.00
#
_symmetry.space_group_name_H-M   'P 1'
#
loop_
_entity.id
_entity.type
_entity.pdbx_description
1 polymer ?
#
loop_
_entity_poly.entity_id
_entity_poly.type
_entity_poly.pdbx_seq_one_letter_code
_entity_poly.pdbx_strand_id
1 'polypeptide(L)'
;VTTYMVRPARGVSVRVFNRHADDIARSLMAVSVFVQAPVPGTDTVGIVIPNHNREIVNFREIASTETFREASRKMALPLIVGKDTTGRPYIADLAKMPHLLVAGATGQGKSVCLNAMLTSLLLEKTPDELKLLLVDPKRVEMGMYEDESHLVHPVVKEVQDAKNALNWAVHEMDERYTRMSRLNTKNITGYNQRLASLQGKLPPDLEDLEPMPYIAIVIDELAALMLQCRKDV
;
A
#
# COMPACT_ATOMS: atom_id res chain seq x y z
N VAL A 1 -11.06 18.02 -5.08
CA VAL A 1 -10.19 19.21 -5.02
C VAL A 1 -10.19 19.94 -6.35
N THR A 2 -9.96 21.24 -6.33
CA THR A 2 -9.71 22.07 -7.52
C THR A 2 -8.28 22.57 -7.47
N THR A 3 -7.54 22.42 -8.57
CA THR A 3 -6.16 22.92 -8.68
C THR A 3 -6.10 24.12 -9.60
N TYR A 4 -5.71 25.28 -9.09
CA TYR A 4 -5.46 26.47 -9.86
C TYR A 4 -3.98 26.51 -10.25
N MET A 5 -3.71 26.51 -11.56
CA MET A 5 -2.36 26.62 -12.09
C MET A 5 -1.98 28.09 -12.26
N VAL A 6 -1.03 28.57 -11.47
CA VAL A 6 -0.60 29.97 -11.47
C VAL A 6 0.84 30.06 -11.96
N ARG A 7 1.09 30.89 -12.97
CA ARG A 7 2.46 31.19 -13.41
C ARG A 7 2.99 32.39 -12.64
N PRO A 8 4.05 32.20 -11.81
CA PRO A 8 4.68 33.32 -11.10
C PRO A 8 5.26 34.34 -12.08
N ALA A 9 5.19 35.60 -11.73
CA ALA A 9 5.89 36.64 -12.50
C ALA A 9 7.42 36.45 -12.40
N ARG A 10 8.18 36.95 -13.36
CA ARG A 10 9.64 36.85 -13.36
C ARG A 10 10.22 37.46 -12.09
N GLY A 11 11.09 36.73 -11.42
CA GLY A 11 11.73 37.15 -10.16
C GLY A 11 10.91 36.88 -8.89
N VAL A 12 9.67 36.37 -8.98
CA VAL A 12 8.88 35.97 -7.82
C VAL A 12 9.27 34.57 -7.39
N SER A 13 9.73 34.46 -6.15
CA SER A 13 10.07 33.15 -5.56
C SER A 13 8.83 32.31 -5.30
N VAL A 14 8.88 31.04 -5.67
CA VAL A 14 7.83 30.04 -5.38
C VAL A 14 7.51 29.92 -3.88
N ARG A 15 8.49 30.19 -3.01
CA ARG A 15 8.31 30.17 -1.56
C ARG A 15 7.30 31.21 -1.04
N VAL A 16 7.04 32.26 -1.82
CA VAL A 16 6.03 33.28 -1.47
C VAL A 16 4.63 32.65 -1.40
N PHE A 17 4.31 31.75 -2.31
CA PHE A 17 3.00 31.08 -2.31
C PHE A 17 2.80 30.20 -1.07
N ASN A 18 3.82 29.45 -0.64
CA ASN A 18 3.75 28.65 0.59
C ASN A 18 3.58 29.54 1.84
N ARG A 19 4.26 30.70 1.87
CA ARG A 19 4.16 31.64 2.99
C ARG A 19 2.76 32.24 3.14
N HIS A 20 2.07 32.46 2.03
CA HIS A 20 0.73 33.05 2.00
C HIS A 20 -0.40 32.02 1.85
N ALA A 21 -0.12 30.73 2.05
CA ALA A 21 -1.14 29.68 1.91
C ALA A 21 -2.34 29.90 2.84
N ASP A 22 -2.10 30.32 4.08
CA ASP A 22 -3.16 30.60 5.07
C ASP A 22 -3.98 31.84 4.69
N ASP A 23 -3.35 32.88 4.15
CA ASP A 23 -4.05 34.06 3.66
C ASP A 23 -4.94 33.76 2.45
N ILE A 24 -4.44 32.91 1.56
CA ILE A 24 -5.20 32.41 0.40
C ILE A 24 -6.38 31.56 0.89
N ALA A 25 -6.16 30.66 1.85
CA ALA A 25 -7.22 29.84 2.43
C ALA A 25 -8.33 30.70 3.05
N ARG A 26 -7.95 31.71 3.83
CA ARG A 26 -8.88 32.66 4.43
C ARG A 26 -9.67 33.44 3.37
N SER A 27 -9.01 33.94 2.33
CA SER A 27 -9.65 34.72 1.27
C SER A 27 -10.66 33.90 0.47
N LEU A 28 -10.41 32.59 0.36
CA LEU A 28 -11.27 31.63 -0.37
C LEU A 28 -12.28 30.93 0.54
N MET A 29 -12.33 31.28 1.85
CA MET A 29 -13.12 30.59 2.87
C MET A 29 -12.90 29.07 2.85
N ALA A 30 -11.70 28.62 2.49
CA ALA A 30 -11.32 27.22 2.45
C ALA A 30 -10.72 26.78 3.81
N VAL A 31 -10.96 25.54 4.20
CA VAL A 31 -10.40 24.97 5.45
C VAL A 31 -8.88 24.94 5.42
N SER A 32 -8.30 24.67 4.26
CA SER A 32 -6.84 24.67 4.03
C SER A 32 -6.55 24.82 2.54
N VAL A 33 -5.35 25.28 2.22
CA VAL A 33 -4.83 25.34 0.86
C VAL A 33 -3.50 24.63 0.83
N PHE A 34 -3.32 23.72 -0.12
CA PHE A 34 -2.05 23.06 -0.38
C PHE A 34 -1.37 23.70 -1.61
N VAL A 35 -0.11 24.11 -1.46
CA VAL A 35 0.67 24.70 -2.55
C VAL A 35 1.65 23.66 -3.09
N GLN A 36 1.42 23.20 -4.30
CA GLN A 36 2.32 22.32 -5.03
C GLN A 36 3.29 23.16 -5.87
N ALA A 37 4.55 23.23 -5.45
CA ALA A 37 5.50 24.11 -6.10
C ALA A 37 6.93 23.54 -6.13
N PRO A 38 7.49 23.31 -7.33
CA PRO A 38 6.88 23.46 -8.67
C PRO A 38 5.91 22.32 -9.01
N VAL A 39 5.03 22.55 -10.00
CA VAL A 39 4.27 21.44 -10.62
C VAL A 39 5.19 20.74 -11.61
N PRO A 40 5.42 19.42 -11.48
CA PRO A 40 6.33 18.68 -12.36
C PRO A 40 6.00 18.88 -13.85
N GLY A 41 7.03 19.17 -14.65
CA GLY A 41 6.90 19.37 -16.10
C GLY A 41 6.34 20.73 -16.53
N THR A 42 6.12 21.68 -15.59
CA THR A 42 5.61 23.01 -15.87
C THR A 42 6.39 24.11 -15.15
N ASP A 43 6.23 25.37 -15.58
CA ASP A 43 6.76 26.56 -14.90
C ASP A 43 5.72 27.20 -13.95
N THR A 44 4.73 26.42 -13.54
CA THR A 44 3.59 26.87 -12.74
C THR A 44 3.65 26.38 -11.29
N VAL A 45 2.89 27.05 -10.45
CA VAL A 45 2.57 26.66 -9.06
C VAL A 45 1.11 26.21 -9.05
N GLY A 46 0.84 25.02 -8.49
CA GLY A 46 -0.50 24.50 -8.27
C GLY A 46 -1.01 24.93 -6.91
N ILE A 47 -2.11 25.65 -6.87
CA ILE A 47 -2.85 25.97 -5.64
C ILE A 47 -4.03 25.00 -5.56
N VAL A 48 -3.93 24.03 -4.67
CA VAL A 48 -4.93 22.98 -4.49
C VAL A 48 -5.90 23.36 -3.38
N ILE A 49 -7.19 23.44 -3.71
CA ILE A 49 -8.24 23.87 -2.80
C ILE A 49 -9.25 22.74 -2.64
N PRO A 50 -9.64 22.34 -1.42
CA PRO A 50 -10.70 21.38 -1.18
C PRO A 50 -12.05 21.90 -1.73
N ASN A 51 -12.78 21.08 -2.47
CA ASN A 51 -14.12 21.43 -2.92
C ASN A 51 -15.11 21.41 -1.75
N HIS A 52 -16.09 22.32 -1.71
CA HIS A 52 -17.20 22.29 -0.77
C HIS A 52 -18.00 20.98 -0.93
N ASN A 53 -18.38 20.67 -2.16
CA ASN A 53 -19.02 19.39 -2.49
C ASN A 53 -17.95 18.40 -2.89
N ARG A 54 -17.67 17.43 -2.00
CA ARG A 54 -16.69 16.37 -2.24
C ARG A 54 -17.35 15.22 -2.96
N GLU A 55 -16.76 14.79 -4.05
CA GLU A 55 -17.13 13.54 -4.72
C GLU A 55 -16.56 12.35 -3.94
N ILE A 56 -17.40 11.33 -3.76
CA ILE A 56 -16.97 10.07 -3.16
C ILE A 56 -16.23 9.26 -4.22
N VAL A 57 -15.01 8.88 -3.93
CA VAL A 57 -14.22 7.98 -4.78
C VAL A 57 -14.70 6.56 -4.55
N ASN A 58 -15.38 5.98 -5.52
CA ASN A 58 -15.91 4.64 -5.42
C ASN A 58 -14.84 3.61 -5.84
N PHE A 59 -14.57 2.64 -4.96
CA PHE A 59 -13.62 1.56 -5.22
C PHE A 59 -13.94 0.80 -6.52
N ARG A 60 -15.23 0.42 -6.71
CA ARG A 60 -15.67 -0.35 -7.87
C ARG A 60 -15.42 0.39 -9.19
N GLU A 61 -15.57 1.71 -9.17
CA GLU A 61 -15.28 2.54 -10.35
C GLU A 61 -13.82 2.38 -10.77
N ILE A 62 -12.87 2.44 -9.83
CA ILE A 62 -11.44 2.30 -10.13
C ILE A 62 -11.10 0.86 -10.52
N ALA A 63 -11.59 -0.13 -9.79
CA ALA A 63 -11.35 -1.54 -10.05
C ALA A 63 -11.86 -1.99 -11.44
N SER A 64 -12.87 -1.30 -11.99
CA SER A 64 -13.42 -1.58 -13.32
C SER A 64 -12.63 -0.91 -14.48
N THR A 65 -11.65 -0.05 -14.19
CA THR A 65 -10.89 0.67 -15.22
C THR A 65 -9.86 -0.22 -15.92
N GLU A 66 -9.57 0.08 -17.19
CA GLU A 66 -8.45 -0.57 -17.89
C GLU A 66 -7.11 -0.25 -17.23
N THR A 67 -6.96 0.95 -16.65
CA THR A 67 -5.76 1.33 -15.88
C THR A 67 -5.47 0.35 -14.74
N PHE A 68 -6.50 -0.10 -14.01
CA PHE A 68 -6.32 -1.09 -12.95
C PHE A 68 -5.97 -2.47 -13.53
N ARG A 69 -6.65 -2.91 -14.59
CA ARG A 69 -6.35 -4.19 -15.25
C ARG A 69 -4.92 -4.26 -15.78
N GLU A 70 -4.45 -3.17 -16.41
CA GLU A 70 -3.06 -3.09 -16.87
C GLU A 70 -2.06 -3.09 -15.70
N ALA A 71 -2.38 -2.38 -14.61
CA ALA A 71 -1.55 -2.37 -13.41
C ALA A 71 -1.46 -3.77 -12.80
N SER A 72 -2.58 -4.48 -12.68
CA SER A 72 -2.66 -5.84 -12.12
C SER A 72 -1.81 -6.85 -12.90
N ARG A 73 -1.71 -6.69 -14.22
CA ARG A 73 -0.85 -7.55 -15.06
C ARG A 73 0.64 -7.27 -14.88
N LYS A 74 1.02 -6.04 -14.51
CA LYS A 74 2.42 -5.58 -14.45
C LYS A 74 2.98 -5.52 -13.03
N MET A 75 2.11 -5.37 -12.02
CA MET A 75 2.47 -5.21 -10.63
C MET A 75 2.36 -6.52 -9.87
N ALA A 76 3.30 -6.77 -8.97
CA ALA A 76 3.27 -7.96 -8.14
C ALA A 76 2.13 -7.87 -7.10
N LEU A 77 1.98 -6.72 -6.46
CA LEU A 77 0.97 -6.47 -5.43
C LEU A 77 0.26 -5.13 -5.68
N PRO A 78 -0.72 -5.08 -6.62
CA PRO A 78 -1.40 -3.84 -6.98
C PRO A 78 -2.35 -3.37 -5.88
N LEU A 79 -2.17 -2.13 -5.42
CA LEU A 79 -3.03 -1.47 -4.44
C LEU A 79 -3.79 -0.32 -5.11
N ILE A 80 -5.11 -0.32 -5.01
CA ILE A 80 -5.92 0.85 -5.33
C ILE A 80 -5.79 1.85 -4.18
N VAL A 81 -5.15 2.99 -4.46
CA VAL A 81 -4.98 4.08 -3.48
C VAL A 81 -6.13 5.10 -3.60
N GLY A 82 -6.60 5.34 -4.81
CA GLY A 82 -7.68 6.31 -5.06
C GLY A 82 -7.56 6.99 -6.41
N LYS A 83 -7.91 8.28 -6.46
CA LYS A 83 -7.71 9.15 -7.63
C LYS A 83 -6.72 10.27 -7.30
N ASP A 84 -5.91 10.66 -8.26
CA ASP A 84 -5.05 11.83 -8.14
C ASP A 84 -5.85 13.13 -8.22
N THR A 85 -5.18 14.28 -8.10
CA THR A 85 -5.81 15.61 -8.17
C THR A 85 -6.40 15.94 -9.53
N THR A 86 -6.11 15.15 -10.56
CA THR A 86 -6.67 15.28 -11.91
C THR A 86 -7.82 14.30 -12.18
N GLY A 87 -8.20 13.49 -11.17
CA GLY A 87 -9.26 12.50 -11.25
C GLY A 87 -8.84 11.15 -11.86
N ARG A 88 -7.55 10.93 -12.11
CA ARG A 88 -7.04 9.66 -12.66
C ARG A 88 -6.86 8.63 -11.57
N PRO A 89 -7.17 7.34 -11.84
CA PRO A 89 -6.86 6.26 -10.93
C PRO A 89 -5.38 6.24 -10.54
N TYR A 90 -5.09 6.14 -9.25
CA TYR A 90 -3.74 5.95 -8.73
C TYR A 90 -3.63 4.57 -8.09
N ILE A 91 -2.81 3.73 -8.72
CA ILE A 91 -2.53 2.35 -8.30
C ILE A 91 -1.03 2.26 -7.98
N ALA A 92 -0.71 1.66 -6.86
CA ALA A 92 0.66 1.49 -6.40
C ALA A 92 1.00 0.00 -6.27
N ASP A 93 2.27 -0.36 -6.44
CA ASP A 93 2.76 -1.72 -6.25
C ASP A 93 3.38 -1.84 -4.86
N LEU A 94 2.72 -2.56 -3.94
CA LEU A 94 3.23 -2.75 -2.57
C LEU A 94 4.58 -3.46 -2.57
N ALA A 95 4.81 -4.40 -3.50
CA ALA A 95 6.08 -5.12 -3.59
C ALA A 95 7.27 -4.21 -3.90
N LYS A 96 7.04 -3.04 -4.52
CA LYS A 96 8.09 -2.05 -4.81
C LYS A 96 8.29 -1.02 -3.71
N MET A 97 7.30 -0.80 -2.83
CA MET A 97 7.43 0.17 -1.73
C MET A 97 8.45 -0.22 -0.66
N PRO A 98 8.66 -1.40 -0.14
CA PRO A 98 7.84 -2.58 0.19
C PRO A 98 7.02 -2.39 1.49
N HIS A 99 7.11 -1.25 2.13
CA HIS A 99 6.38 -0.92 3.36
C HIS A 99 5.50 0.31 3.13
N LEU A 100 4.33 0.32 3.74
CA LEU A 100 3.38 1.40 3.67
C LEU A 100 2.83 1.72 5.05
N LEU A 101 2.96 2.97 5.48
CA LEU A 101 2.32 3.48 6.68
C LEU A 101 1.08 4.29 6.29
N VAL A 102 -0.08 3.87 6.81
CA VAL A 102 -1.34 4.60 6.65
C VAL A 102 -1.69 5.25 7.98
N ALA A 103 -1.78 6.57 8.00
CA ALA A 103 -2.11 7.33 9.19
C ALA A 103 -3.28 8.29 8.93
N GLY A 104 -4.10 8.50 9.96
CA GLY A 104 -5.24 9.42 9.90
C GLY A 104 -5.92 9.52 11.26
N ALA A 105 -6.57 10.66 11.51
CA ALA A 105 -7.40 10.81 12.70
C ALA A 105 -8.63 9.91 12.64
N THR A 106 -9.23 9.63 13.78
CA THR A 106 -10.45 8.82 13.88
C THR A 106 -11.55 9.35 12.95
N GLY A 107 -12.19 8.48 12.19
CA GLY A 107 -13.24 8.85 11.24
C GLY A 107 -12.74 9.45 9.91
N GLN A 108 -11.44 9.55 9.68
CA GLN A 108 -10.88 10.08 8.43
C GLN A 108 -10.69 9.02 7.32
N GLY A 109 -11.17 7.81 7.53
CA GLY A 109 -11.21 6.77 6.50
C GLY A 109 -9.99 5.84 6.44
N LYS A 110 -9.15 5.78 7.51
CA LYS A 110 -8.02 4.82 7.59
C LYS A 110 -8.48 3.39 7.29
N SER A 111 -9.52 2.93 7.98
CA SER A 111 -10.06 1.57 7.82
C SER A 111 -10.64 1.33 6.42
N VAL A 112 -11.33 2.32 5.86
CA VAL A 112 -11.85 2.24 4.49
C VAL A 112 -10.71 2.13 3.47
N CYS A 113 -9.64 2.89 3.66
CA CYS A 113 -8.44 2.84 2.82
C CYS A 113 -7.77 1.46 2.93
N LEU A 114 -7.60 0.94 4.15
CA LEU A 114 -7.00 -0.38 4.39
C LEU A 114 -7.82 -1.49 3.75
N ASN A 115 -9.15 -1.46 3.93
CA ASN A 115 -10.05 -2.42 3.31
C ASN A 115 -10.04 -2.33 1.78
N ALA A 116 -9.95 -1.13 1.20
CA ALA A 116 -9.82 -0.97 -0.25
C ALA A 116 -8.51 -1.58 -0.77
N MET A 117 -7.40 -1.41 -0.04
CA MET A 117 -6.12 -2.01 -0.38
C MET A 117 -6.14 -3.54 -0.28
N LEU A 118 -6.67 -4.10 0.82
CA LEU A 118 -6.85 -5.55 0.98
C LEU A 118 -7.74 -6.12 -0.12
N THR A 119 -8.89 -5.49 -0.38
CA THR A 119 -9.79 -5.93 -1.45
C THR A 119 -9.10 -5.89 -2.81
N SER A 120 -8.27 -4.90 -3.12
CA SER A 120 -7.55 -4.86 -4.40
C SER A 120 -6.56 -6.00 -4.56
N LEU A 121 -5.91 -6.45 -3.47
CA LEU A 121 -5.02 -7.60 -3.48
C LEU A 121 -5.81 -8.91 -3.66
N LEU A 122 -6.89 -9.09 -2.91
CA LEU A 122 -7.73 -10.31 -2.94
C LEU A 122 -8.45 -10.49 -4.28
N LEU A 123 -8.77 -9.42 -5.00
CA LEU A 123 -9.36 -9.49 -6.34
C LEU A 123 -8.39 -9.99 -7.41
N GLU A 124 -7.09 -9.76 -7.23
CA GLU A 124 -6.10 -9.94 -8.28
C GLU A 124 -5.12 -11.08 -8.02
N LYS A 125 -5.05 -11.57 -6.78
CA LYS A 125 -4.09 -12.60 -6.38
C LYS A 125 -4.79 -13.82 -5.82
N THR A 126 -4.29 -14.98 -6.23
CA THR A 126 -4.71 -16.27 -5.66
C THR A 126 -3.96 -16.55 -4.34
N PRO A 127 -4.45 -17.49 -3.51
CA PRO A 127 -3.74 -17.91 -2.30
C PRO A 127 -2.33 -18.49 -2.54
N ASP A 128 -2.06 -18.96 -3.76
CA ASP A 128 -0.73 -19.45 -4.16
C ASP A 128 0.23 -18.33 -4.56
N GLU A 129 -0.30 -17.13 -4.85
CA GLU A 129 0.50 -15.95 -5.20
C GLU A 129 0.69 -15.00 -4.02
N LEU A 130 -0.29 -14.94 -3.11
CA LEU A 130 -0.31 -14.04 -1.96
C LEU A 130 -0.86 -14.74 -0.73
N LYS A 131 -0.16 -14.60 0.37
CA LYS A 131 -0.64 -14.91 1.72
C LYS A 131 -0.73 -13.65 2.56
N LEU A 132 -1.67 -13.65 3.50
CA LEU A 132 -1.93 -12.54 4.41
C LEU A 132 -1.70 -12.95 5.86
N LEU A 133 -1.00 -12.11 6.60
CA LEU A 133 -0.94 -12.15 8.06
C LEU A 133 -1.62 -10.88 8.58
N LEU A 134 -2.80 -11.02 9.16
CA LEU A 134 -3.61 -9.91 9.64
C LEU A 134 -3.54 -9.79 11.16
N VAL A 135 -3.29 -8.58 11.66
CA VAL A 135 -3.19 -8.26 13.09
C VAL A 135 -4.17 -7.14 13.43
N ASP A 136 -5.19 -7.47 14.22
CA ASP A 136 -6.25 -6.54 14.66
C ASP A 136 -6.43 -6.61 16.18
N PRO A 137 -5.60 -5.92 16.96
CA PRO A 137 -5.67 -5.97 18.42
C PRO A 137 -6.95 -5.32 18.99
N LYS A 138 -7.66 -4.54 18.18
CA LYS A 138 -8.94 -3.92 18.55
C LYS A 138 -10.15 -4.80 18.23
N ARG A 139 -10.00 -5.84 17.41
CA ARG A 139 -11.06 -6.78 16.99
C ARG A 139 -12.23 -6.13 16.26
N VAL A 140 -11.98 -5.06 15.51
CA VAL A 140 -13.06 -4.26 14.91
C VAL A 140 -13.01 -4.28 13.37
N GLU A 141 -11.81 -4.23 12.78
CA GLU A 141 -11.64 -3.91 11.37
C GLU A 141 -11.47 -5.15 10.48
N MET A 142 -10.80 -6.19 10.98
CA MET A 142 -10.37 -7.32 10.14
C MET A 142 -11.19 -8.61 10.34
N GLY A 143 -12.22 -8.58 11.18
CA GLY A 143 -13.08 -9.76 11.44
C GLY A 143 -13.79 -10.29 10.18
N MET A 144 -14.01 -9.45 9.18
CA MET A 144 -14.61 -9.86 7.90
C MET A 144 -13.70 -10.76 7.03
N TYR A 145 -12.43 -10.85 7.36
CA TYR A 145 -11.44 -11.66 6.62
C TYR A 145 -11.12 -13.01 7.28
N GLU A 146 -11.81 -13.39 8.37
CA GLU A 146 -11.49 -14.61 9.15
C GLU A 146 -11.53 -15.91 8.32
N ASP A 147 -12.38 -15.98 7.31
CA ASP A 147 -12.56 -17.16 6.47
C ASP A 147 -11.80 -17.08 5.13
N GLU A 148 -10.91 -16.08 4.97
CA GLU A 148 -10.17 -15.90 3.73
C GLU A 148 -9.07 -16.96 3.56
N SER A 149 -9.06 -17.63 2.41
CA SER A 149 -8.09 -18.68 2.06
C SER A 149 -6.65 -18.16 1.92
N HIS A 150 -6.48 -16.86 1.81
CA HIS A 150 -5.17 -16.20 1.78
C HIS A 150 -4.48 -16.14 3.14
N LEU A 151 -5.20 -16.33 4.24
CA LEU A 151 -4.63 -16.24 5.57
C LEU A 151 -3.60 -17.35 5.84
N VAL A 152 -2.43 -16.98 6.40
CA VAL A 152 -1.44 -17.94 6.94
C VAL A 152 -1.83 -18.41 8.34
N HIS A 153 -2.61 -17.59 9.05
CA HIS A 153 -3.10 -17.83 10.41
C HIS A 153 -4.42 -17.06 10.58
N PRO A 154 -5.38 -17.54 11.40
CA PRO A 154 -6.55 -16.73 11.78
C PRO A 154 -6.13 -15.31 12.21
N VAL A 155 -7.03 -14.34 12.04
CA VAL A 155 -6.72 -12.94 12.39
C VAL A 155 -6.20 -12.85 13.81
N VAL A 156 -5.00 -12.30 13.98
CA VAL A 156 -4.33 -12.20 15.29
C VAL A 156 -4.95 -11.06 16.08
N LYS A 157 -5.55 -11.36 17.21
CA LYS A 157 -6.34 -10.43 18.03
C LYS A 157 -5.66 -10.04 19.35
N GLU A 158 -4.70 -10.84 19.79
CA GLU A 158 -3.98 -10.59 21.04
C GLU A 158 -2.58 -10.04 20.75
N VAL A 159 -2.13 -9.08 21.54
CA VAL A 159 -0.83 -8.45 21.31
C VAL A 159 0.32 -9.45 21.50
N GLN A 160 0.18 -10.41 22.44
CA GLN A 160 1.20 -11.44 22.63
C GLN A 160 1.30 -12.37 21.41
N ASP A 161 0.16 -12.72 20.80
CA ASP A 161 0.14 -13.54 19.59
C ASP A 161 0.67 -12.77 18.39
N ALA A 162 0.46 -11.45 18.35
CA ALA A 162 1.06 -10.59 17.32
C ALA A 162 2.58 -10.63 17.35
N LYS A 163 3.19 -10.63 18.57
CA LYS A 163 4.63 -10.81 18.71
C LYS A 163 5.09 -12.16 18.16
N ASN A 164 4.39 -13.24 18.49
CA ASN A 164 4.72 -14.58 18.00
C ASN A 164 4.60 -14.64 16.46
N ALA A 165 3.56 -14.04 15.90
CA ALA A 165 3.34 -13.97 14.46
C ALA A 165 4.42 -13.16 13.73
N LEU A 166 4.89 -12.06 14.30
CA LEU A 166 6.00 -11.28 13.75
C LEU A 166 7.33 -12.02 13.83
N ASN A 167 7.60 -12.73 14.94
CA ASN A 167 8.78 -13.60 15.07
C ASN A 167 8.76 -14.73 14.03
N TRP A 168 7.59 -15.33 13.79
CA TRP A 168 7.41 -16.31 12.71
C TRP A 168 7.73 -15.69 11.34
N ALA A 169 7.27 -14.48 11.08
CA ALA A 169 7.54 -13.80 9.81
C ALA A 169 9.04 -13.54 9.58
N VAL A 170 9.79 -13.21 10.64
CA VAL A 170 11.25 -13.08 10.57
C VAL A 170 11.91 -14.43 10.26
N HIS A 171 11.47 -15.51 10.91
CA HIS A 171 11.98 -16.85 10.61
C HIS A 171 11.66 -17.28 9.17
N GLU A 172 10.43 -17.07 8.71
CA GLU A 172 10.03 -17.35 7.33
C GLU A 172 10.87 -16.54 6.32
N MET A 173 11.21 -15.30 6.65
CA MET A 173 12.11 -14.48 5.83
C MET A 173 13.48 -15.13 5.68
N ASP A 174 14.09 -15.62 6.78
CA ASP A 174 15.39 -16.27 6.77
C ASP A 174 15.37 -17.59 5.98
N GLU A 175 14.30 -18.37 6.11
CA GLU A 175 14.06 -19.58 5.32
C GLU A 175 13.98 -19.26 3.83
N ARG A 176 13.29 -18.17 3.46
CA ARG A 176 13.19 -17.71 2.08
C ARG A 176 14.53 -17.27 1.52
N TYR A 177 15.37 -16.59 2.30
CA TYR A 177 16.73 -16.27 1.88
C TYR A 177 17.53 -17.54 1.59
N THR A 178 17.41 -18.56 2.42
CA THR A 178 18.06 -19.86 2.20
C THR A 178 17.60 -20.50 0.89
N ARG A 179 16.29 -20.56 0.63
CA ARG A 179 15.74 -21.11 -0.62
C ARG A 179 16.18 -20.30 -1.85
N MET A 180 16.13 -18.96 -1.79
CA MET A 180 16.60 -18.09 -2.87
C MET A 180 18.09 -18.26 -3.15
N SER A 181 18.91 -18.46 -2.14
CA SER A 181 20.35 -18.72 -2.26
C SER A 181 20.62 -20.02 -3.05
N ARG A 182 19.86 -21.08 -2.81
CA ARG A 182 20.00 -22.37 -3.54
C ARG A 182 19.79 -22.22 -5.05
N LEU A 183 18.92 -21.28 -5.49
CA LEU A 183 18.70 -20.97 -6.91
C LEU A 183 19.53 -19.77 -7.40
N ASN A 184 20.41 -19.22 -6.57
CA ASN A 184 21.21 -18.03 -6.87
C ASN A 184 20.36 -16.85 -7.37
N THR A 185 19.27 -16.56 -6.67
CA THR A 185 18.32 -15.50 -6.98
C THR A 185 18.29 -14.43 -5.88
N LYS A 186 17.93 -13.19 -6.24
CA LYS A 186 18.01 -12.04 -5.32
C LYS A 186 16.66 -11.61 -4.75
N ASN A 187 15.57 -12.11 -5.31
CA ASN A 187 14.20 -11.76 -4.90
C ASN A 187 13.22 -12.86 -5.28
N ILE A 188 12.02 -12.78 -4.72
CA ILE A 188 10.95 -13.76 -4.90
C ILE A 188 10.51 -13.91 -6.37
N THR A 189 10.43 -12.81 -7.11
CA THR A 189 10.06 -12.84 -8.54
C THR A 189 11.07 -13.65 -9.34
N GLY A 190 12.37 -13.35 -9.17
CA GLY A 190 13.45 -14.08 -9.82
C GLY A 190 13.51 -15.55 -9.41
N TYR A 191 13.24 -15.84 -8.13
CA TYR A 191 13.16 -17.21 -7.63
C TYR A 191 12.05 -18.01 -8.33
N ASN A 192 10.82 -17.49 -8.33
CA ASN A 192 9.68 -18.17 -8.94
C ASN A 192 9.86 -18.32 -10.47
N GLN A 193 10.41 -17.31 -11.15
CA GLN A 193 10.72 -17.40 -12.58
C GLN A 193 11.80 -18.46 -12.87
N ARG A 194 12.85 -18.50 -12.05
CA ARG A 194 13.93 -19.49 -12.20
C ARG A 194 13.41 -20.90 -11.97
N LEU A 195 12.63 -21.09 -10.89
CA LEU A 195 12.02 -22.38 -10.57
C LEU A 195 11.10 -22.85 -11.72
N ALA A 196 10.23 -21.98 -12.22
CA ALA A 196 9.35 -22.30 -13.36
C ALA A 196 10.15 -22.68 -14.62
N SER A 197 11.28 -22.04 -14.88
CA SER A 197 12.15 -22.37 -16.01
C SER A 197 12.84 -23.74 -15.90
N LEU A 198 12.91 -24.31 -14.69
CA LEU A 198 13.51 -25.60 -14.38
C LEU A 198 12.47 -26.73 -14.25
N GLN A 199 11.17 -26.44 -14.39
CA GLN A 199 10.13 -27.46 -14.28
C GLN A 199 10.40 -28.66 -15.19
N GLY A 200 10.38 -29.87 -14.60
CA GLY A 200 10.71 -31.13 -15.28
C GLY A 200 12.22 -31.38 -15.51
N LYS A 201 13.10 -30.51 -15.02
CA LYS A 201 14.57 -30.64 -15.11
C LYS A 201 15.25 -30.21 -13.81
N LEU A 202 14.54 -30.24 -12.68
CA LEU A 202 15.12 -29.93 -11.38
C LEU A 202 16.18 -30.97 -11.01
N PRO A 203 17.40 -30.55 -10.64
CA PRO A 203 18.37 -31.43 -10.04
C PRO A 203 17.83 -32.06 -8.73
N PRO A 204 18.24 -33.29 -8.37
CA PRO A 204 17.74 -33.98 -7.18
C PRO A 204 17.88 -33.19 -5.86
N ASP A 205 18.89 -32.33 -5.77
CA ASP A 205 19.13 -31.44 -4.62
C ASP A 205 18.21 -30.21 -4.55
N LEU A 206 17.37 -30.01 -5.57
CA LEU A 206 16.43 -28.88 -5.67
C LEU A 206 14.96 -29.34 -5.81
N GLU A 207 14.68 -30.65 -5.79
CA GLU A 207 13.33 -31.20 -5.97
C GLU A 207 12.34 -30.78 -4.88
N ASP A 208 12.81 -30.40 -3.71
CA ASP A 208 12.03 -29.91 -2.58
C ASP A 208 11.61 -28.43 -2.70
N LEU A 209 12.09 -27.71 -3.74
CA LEU A 209 11.76 -26.31 -3.91
C LEU A 209 10.40 -26.12 -4.59
N GLU A 210 9.59 -25.28 -3.95
CA GLU A 210 8.26 -24.89 -4.42
C GLU A 210 8.17 -23.40 -4.68
N PRO A 211 7.24 -22.94 -5.53
CA PRO A 211 6.97 -21.52 -5.71
C PRO A 211 6.62 -20.85 -4.37
N MET A 212 7.12 -19.66 -4.16
CA MET A 212 6.84 -18.89 -2.94
C MET A 212 5.78 -17.83 -3.21
N PRO A 213 4.67 -17.80 -2.45
CA PRO A 213 3.75 -16.67 -2.47
C PRO A 213 4.38 -15.42 -1.82
N TYR A 214 3.94 -14.23 -2.21
CA TYR A 214 4.17 -13.05 -1.39
C TYR A 214 3.48 -13.22 -0.04
N ILE A 215 4.02 -12.61 1.01
CA ILE A 215 3.35 -12.52 2.31
C ILE A 215 3.20 -11.03 2.63
N ALA A 216 1.95 -10.57 2.73
CA ALA A 216 1.65 -9.22 3.18
C ALA A 216 1.21 -9.26 4.64
N ILE A 217 1.92 -8.50 5.48
CA ILE A 217 1.60 -8.35 6.90
C ILE A 217 0.84 -7.04 7.05
N VAL A 218 -0.35 -7.11 7.61
CA VAL A 218 -1.23 -5.93 7.78
C VAL A 218 -1.57 -5.78 9.26
N ILE A 219 -1.23 -4.62 9.80
CA ILE A 219 -1.45 -4.26 11.21
C ILE A 219 -2.40 -3.07 11.24
N ASP A 220 -3.60 -3.23 11.78
CA ASP A 220 -4.57 -2.14 11.87
C ASP A 220 -4.08 -1.00 12.76
N GLU A 221 -3.60 -1.33 13.95
CA GLU A 221 -3.18 -0.32 14.93
C GLU A 221 -1.77 -0.60 15.44
N LEU A 222 -0.78 -0.01 14.76
CA LEU A 222 0.63 -0.17 15.13
C LEU A 222 0.92 0.39 16.54
N ALA A 223 0.25 1.47 16.94
CA ALA A 223 0.44 2.08 18.25
C ALA A 223 0.11 1.12 19.40
N ALA A 224 -0.90 0.25 19.24
CA ALA A 224 -1.26 -0.74 20.25
C ALA A 224 -0.12 -1.76 20.49
N LEU A 225 0.56 -2.19 19.43
CA LEU A 225 1.73 -3.09 19.51
C LEU A 225 2.92 -2.36 20.13
N MET A 226 3.21 -1.14 19.66
CA MET A 226 4.37 -0.35 20.14
C MET A 226 4.29 -0.01 21.64
N LEU A 227 3.09 0.17 22.19
CA LEU A 227 2.91 0.45 23.61
C LEU A 227 3.22 -0.77 24.50
N GLN A 228 2.90 -1.98 24.04
CA GLN A 228 3.01 -3.20 24.84
C GLN A 228 4.28 -4.03 24.53
N CYS A 229 4.78 -3.97 23.30
CA CYS A 229 5.92 -4.76 22.82
C CYS A 229 7.05 -3.91 22.22
N ARG A 230 7.33 -2.76 22.81
CA ARG A 230 8.27 -1.74 22.29
C ARG A 230 9.68 -2.23 21.93
N LYS A 231 10.12 -3.36 22.46
CA LYS A 231 11.46 -3.93 22.20
C LYS A 231 11.45 -5.01 21.11
N ASP A 232 10.27 -5.43 20.67
CA ASP A 232 10.09 -6.63 19.84
C ASP A 232 9.35 -6.32 18.51
N VAL A 233 9.00 -5.05 18.27
CA VAL A 233 8.32 -4.56 17.05
C VAL A 233 9.17 -3.56 16.29
#